data_4957c46e1fffce90e356ebc9da33ae0d
#
_entry.id   4957c46e1fffce90e356ebc9da33ae0d
#
_cell.length_a   1.000
_cell.length_b   1.000
_cell.length_c   1.000
_cell.angle_alpha   90.00
_cell.angle_beta   90.00
_cell.angle_gamma   90.00
#
_symmetry.space_group_name_H-M   'P 1'
#
loop_
_entity.id
_entity.type
_entity.pdbx_description
1 polymer ?
#
loop_
_entity_poly.entity_id
_entity_poly.type
_entity_poly.pdbx_seq_one_letter_code
_entity_poly.pdbx_strand_id
1 'polypeptide(L)'
;RLEVKEGKNNCILINDSYNSDLASLDIALDFLVRRSEKKGLKRTLILSDILETGQSTATLYRRVAQLIKSRGINKLIGVGAEISSCAARFEGTPERYFFPDTDALLRSGIFKTLHSEVILIKGSRVFNFDLVSEELELKVHETILEVNLGAMVANLNHYRSMLRHPETKMICMVKAAAYGAGSYEIAKTLQEHHVDYLAVAVADEGSELRKAGITSSIIIMDPELTSFKTMFDYKLEPEAVSYTHLRAH
;
A
#
# COMPACT_ATOMS: atom_id res chain seq x y z
N ARG A 1 -10.68 5.76 -7.45
CA ARG A 1 -10.74 4.86 -8.64
C ARG A 1 -11.49 3.61 -8.24
N LEU A 2 -12.63 3.34 -8.87
CA LEU A 2 -13.41 2.11 -8.65
C LEU A 2 -12.64 0.92 -9.23
N GLU A 3 -12.38 -0.08 -8.39
CA GLU A 3 -11.68 -1.29 -8.75
C GLU A 3 -12.56 -2.51 -8.43
N VAL A 4 -12.69 -3.45 -9.38
CA VAL A 4 -13.51 -4.66 -9.19
C VAL A 4 -12.59 -5.86 -9.09
N LYS A 5 -12.75 -6.63 -8.01
CA LYS A 5 -11.95 -7.83 -7.72
C LYS A 5 -12.85 -9.02 -7.36
N GLU A 6 -12.31 -10.21 -7.50
CA GLU A 6 -12.94 -11.41 -6.94
C GLU A 6 -12.69 -11.51 -5.44
N GLY A 7 -13.74 -11.76 -4.68
CA GLY A 7 -13.68 -11.93 -3.23
C GLY A 7 -13.79 -13.39 -2.80
N LYS A 8 -13.36 -13.67 -1.57
CA LYS A 8 -13.57 -14.96 -0.90
C LYS A 8 -15.08 -15.31 -0.89
N ASN A 9 -15.40 -16.57 -0.74
CA ASN A 9 -16.79 -17.08 -0.62
C ASN A 9 -17.72 -16.66 -1.77
N ASN A 10 -17.21 -16.63 -3.00
CA ASN A 10 -17.96 -16.23 -4.19
C ASN A 10 -18.54 -14.81 -4.14
N CYS A 11 -17.86 -13.91 -3.42
CA CYS A 11 -18.18 -12.49 -3.38
C CYS A 11 -17.53 -11.73 -4.54
N ILE A 12 -18.11 -10.58 -4.88
CA ILE A 12 -17.52 -9.60 -5.78
C ILE A 12 -17.21 -8.35 -4.99
N LEU A 13 -15.98 -7.91 -4.99
CA LEU A 13 -15.53 -6.70 -4.30
C LEU A 13 -15.52 -5.52 -5.26
N ILE A 14 -16.03 -4.39 -4.81
CA ILE A 14 -15.89 -3.08 -5.45
C ILE A 14 -15.12 -2.21 -4.47
N ASN A 15 -13.84 -1.96 -4.75
CA ASN A 15 -12.99 -1.13 -3.89
C ASN A 15 -13.01 0.32 -4.38
N ASP A 16 -13.44 1.23 -3.50
CA ASP A 16 -13.40 2.70 -3.67
C ASP A 16 -13.02 3.37 -2.33
N SER A 17 -11.93 2.91 -1.74
CA SER A 17 -11.47 3.28 -0.40
C SER A 17 -10.62 4.55 -0.34
N TYR A 18 -10.61 5.36 -1.40
CA TYR A 18 -9.74 6.52 -1.48
C TYR A 18 -10.39 7.83 -1.00
N ASN A 19 -11.60 8.11 -1.46
CA ASN A 19 -12.39 9.29 -1.09
C ASN A 19 -13.75 8.88 -0.56
N SER A 20 -14.19 9.56 0.50
CA SER A 20 -15.50 9.31 1.09
C SER A 20 -16.26 10.63 1.23
N ASP A 21 -16.96 11.02 0.17
CA ASP A 21 -17.93 12.13 0.13
C ASP A 21 -19.28 11.61 -0.37
N LEU A 22 -20.34 12.42 -0.17
CA LEU A 22 -21.72 12.01 -0.47
C LEU A 22 -21.96 11.80 -1.97
N ALA A 23 -21.34 12.61 -2.83
CA ALA A 23 -21.52 12.52 -4.27
C ALA A 23 -20.83 11.26 -4.84
N SER A 24 -19.59 11.01 -4.39
CA SER A 24 -18.86 9.80 -4.78
C SER A 24 -19.51 8.53 -4.22
N LEU A 25 -20.14 8.60 -3.04
CA LEU A 25 -20.91 7.49 -2.49
C LEU A 25 -22.11 7.15 -3.38
N ASP A 26 -22.86 8.15 -3.84
CA ASP A 26 -24.01 7.92 -4.71
C ASP A 26 -23.62 7.23 -6.03
N ILE A 27 -22.55 7.69 -6.67
CA ILE A 27 -22.00 7.07 -7.88
C ILE A 27 -21.56 5.61 -7.62
N ALA A 28 -20.89 5.36 -6.50
CA ALA A 28 -20.42 4.03 -6.15
C ALA A 28 -21.59 3.07 -5.85
N LEU A 29 -22.64 3.57 -5.21
CA LEU A 29 -23.88 2.79 -4.96
C LEU A 29 -24.62 2.46 -6.26
N ASP A 30 -24.67 3.37 -7.23
CA ASP A 30 -25.24 3.07 -8.56
C ASP A 30 -24.47 1.94 -9.26
N PHE A 31 -23.15 1.97 -9.14
CA PHE A 31 -22.31 0.91 -9.71
C PHE A 31 -22.56 -0.44 -9.01
N LEU A 32 -22.65 -0.45 -7.67
CA LEU A 32 -23.00 -1.62 -6.87
C LEU A 32 -24.33 -2.23 -7.32
N VAL A 33 -25.38 -1.40 -7.48
CA VAL A 33 -26.71 -1.84 -7.92
C VAL A 33 -26.63 -2.54 -9.28
N ARG A 34 -26.06 -1.87 -10.28
CA ARG A 34 -25.91 -2.43 -11.64
C ARG A 34 -25.13 -3.74 -11.66
N ARG A 35 -24.10 -3.86 -10.81
CA ARG A 35 -23.28 -5.07 -10.75
C ARG A 35 -24.03 -6.23 -10.08
N SER A 36 -24.81 -5.94 -9.04
CA SER A 36 -25.59 -6.94 -8.30
C SER A 36 -26.78 -7.48 -9.11
N GLU A 37 -27.49 -6.61 -9.84
CA GLU A 37 -28.67 -6.99 -10.65
C GLU A 37 -28.35 -8.01 -11.74
N LYS A 38 -27.21 -7.83 -12.43
CA LYS A 38 -26.78 -8.78 -13.45
C LYS A 38 -26.61 -10.21 -12.96
N LYS A 39 -26.39 -10.41 -11.65
CA LYS A 39 -26.12 -11.72 -11.05
C LYS A 39 -27.14 -12.13 -9.98
N GLY A 40 -28.12 -11.28 -9.67
CA GLY A 40 -29.12 -11.55 -8.63
C GLY A 40 -28.53 -11.66 -7.22
N LEU A 41 -27.41 -10.94 -6.96
CA LEU A 41 -26.67 -11.04 -5.70
C LEU A 41 -27.13 -9.99 -4.68
N LYS A 42 -27.00 -10.30 -3.39
CA LYS A 42 -27.18 -9.34 -2.30
C LYS A 42 -26.16 -8.20 -2.39
N ARG A 43 -26.54 -7.05 -1.82
CA ARG A 43 -25.75 -5.80 -1.81
C ARG A 43 -25.28 -5.51 -0.40
N THR A 44 -23.98 -5.51 -0.22
CA THR A 44 -23.33 -5.16 1.05
C THR A 44 -22.50 -3.91 0.87
N LEU A 45 -22.64 -2.97 1.80
CA LEU A 45 -21.84 -1.75 1.88
C LEU A 45 -20.99 -1.76 3.14
N ILE A 46 -19.70 -1.62 2.99
CA ILE A 46 -18.76 -1.32 4.08
C ILE A 46 -18.39 0.16 3.93
N LEU A 47 -18.79 0.99 4.90
CA LEU A 47 -18.68 2.44 4.83
C LEU A 47 -17.97 3.00 6.06
N SER A 48 -16.89 3.78 5.85
CA SER A 48 -16.27 4.55 6.94
C SER A 48 -17.02 5.85 7.24
N ASP A 49 -16.61 6.55 8.29
CA ASP A 49 -17.03 7.94 8.48
C ASP A 49 -16.72 8.78 7.24
N ILE A 50 -17.64 9.70 6.93
CA ILE A 50 -17.52 10.66 5.84
C ILE A 50 -17.03 11.97 6.45
N LEU A 51 -15.80 12.34 6.20
CA LEU A 51 -15.10 13.46 6.82
C LEU A 51 -15.26 14.75 6.01
N GLU A 52 -15.04 15.89 6.66
CA GLU A 52 -14.90 17.23 6.04
C GLU A 52 -16.08 17.69 5.17
N THR A 53 -17.30 17.38 5.56
CA THR A 53 -18.49 17.73 4.75
C THR A 53 -19.02 19.14 5.00
N GLY A 54 -18.59 19.83 6.05
CA GLY A 54 -19.15 21.13 6.49
C GLY A 54 -20.63 21.06 6.94
N GLN A 55 -21.21 19.87 7.02
CA GLN A 55 -22.59 19.62 7.47
C GLN A 55 -22.60 19.01 8.87
N SER A 56 -23.73 19.16 9.59
CA SER A 56 -23.88 18.43 10.84
C SER A 56 -23.95 16.91 10.59
N THR A 57 -23.33 16.13 11.46
CA THR A 57 -23.34 14.65 11.42
C THR A 57 -24.76 14.10 11.25
N ALA A 58 -25.73 14.68 11.99
CA ALA A 58 -27.13 14.28 11.91
C ALA A 58 -27.76 14.49 10.51
N THR A 59 -27.42 15.58 9.83
CA THR A 59 -27.94 15.90 8.49
C THR A 59 -27.28 15.02 7.44
N LEU A 60 -25.98 14.85 7.54
CA LEU A 60 -25.19 13.99 6.65
C LEU A 60 -25.73 12.55 6.67
N TYR A 61 -25.76 11.92 7.83
CA TYR A 61 -26.16 10.52 7.93
C TYR A 61 -27.66 10.27 7.70
N ARG A 62 -28.52 11.29 7.79
CA ARG A 62 -29.89 11.21 7.27
C ARG A 62 -29.89 11.03 5.75
N ARG A 63 -29.07 11.78 5.02
CA ARG A 63 -28.96 11.67 3.56
C ARG A 63 -28.31 10.33 3.15
N VAL A 64 -27.27 9.91 3.86
CA VAL A 64 -26.62 8.60 3.65
C VAL A 64 -27.63 7.47 3.83
N ALA A 65 -28.42 7.49 4.91
CA ALA A 65 -29.46 6.49 5.16
C ALA A 65 -30.54 6.44 4.06
N GLN A 66 -30.95 7.60 3.55
CA GLN A 66 -31.88 7.70 2.42
C GLN A 66 -31.30 7.07 1.14
N LEU A 67 -30.03 7.35 0.84
CA LEU A 67 -29.32 6.75 -0.32
C LEU A 67 -29.23 5.22 -0.17
N ILE A 68 -28.81 4.74 0.98
CA ILE A 68 -28.68 3.30 1.27
C ILE A 68 -30.03 2.60 1.10
N LYS A 69 -31.10 3.19 1.64
CA LYS A 69 -32.47 2.65 1.52
C LYS A 69 -32.95 2.65 0.07
N SER A 70 -32.78 3.75 -0.67
CA SER A 70 -33.24 3.87 -2.07
C SER A 70 -32.50 2.92 -3.02
N ARG A 71 -31.26 2.54 -2.71
CA ARG A 71 -30.43 1.60 -3.49
C ARG A 71 -30.64 0.15 -3.07
N GLY A 72 -31.52 -0.12 -2.09
CA GLY A 72 -31.84 -1.48 -1.64
C GLY A 72 -30.63 -2.24 -1.10
N ILE A 73 -29.85 -1.59 -0.25
CA ILE A 73 -28.70 -2.24 0.42
C ILE A 73 -29.23 -3.25 1.45
N ASN A 74 -28.77 -4.48 1.36
CA ASN A 74 -29.20 -5.57 2.25
C ASN A 74 -28.43 -5.56 3.57
N LYS A 75 -27.12 -5.25 3.51
CA LYS A 75 -26.22 -5.25 4.66
C LYS A 75 -25.37 -3.98 4.69
N LEU A 76 -25.33 -3.30 5.83
CA LEU A 76 -24.45 -2.16 6.11
C LEU A 76 -23.45 -2.52 7.20
N ILE A 77 -22.18 -2.30 6.94
CA ILE A 77 -21.10 -2.38 7.91
C ILE A 77 -20.49 -0.98 8.02
N GLY A 78 -20.85 -0.26 9.09
CA GLY A 78 -20.38 1.08 9.37
C GLY A 78 -19.11 1.06 10.22
N VAL A 79 -18.11 1.87 9.90
CA VAL A 79 -16.84 1.93 10.62
C VAL A 79 -16.50 3.38 10.96
N GLY A 80 -16.41 3.68 12.23
CA GLY A 80 -16.09 4.99 12.77
C GLY A 80 -17.08 5.45 13.84
N ALA A 81 -16.69 6.48 14.57
CA ALA A 81 -17.46 7.00 15.70
C ALA A 81 -18.73 7.74 15.24
N GLU A 82 -18.65 8.50 14.14
CA GLU A 82 -19.77 9.30 13.65
C GLU A 82 -20.89 8.43 13.08
N ILE A 83 -20.57 7.50 12.19
CA ILE A 83 -21.56 6.59 11.61
C ILE A 83 -22.18 5.70 12.69
N SER A 84 -21.38 5.26 13.66
CA SER A 84 -21.85 4.44 14.79
C SER A 84 -22.82 5.21 15.69
N SER A 85 -22.55 6.49 15.96
CA SER A 85 -23.45 7.36 16.74
C SER A 85 -24.81 7.57 16.05
N CYS A 86 -24.86 7.40 14.74
CA CYS A 86 -26.06 7.55 13.91
C CYS A 86 -26.72 6.20 13.55
N ALA A 87 -26.36 5.09 14.19
CA ALA A 87 -26.84 3.73 13.88
C ALA A 87 -28.37 3.61 13.77
N ALA A 88 -29.13 4.31 14.63
CA ALA A 88 -30.58 4.34 14.60
C ALA A 88 -31.16 4.87 13.28
N ARG A 89 -30.42 5.67 12.51
CA ARG A 89 -30.90 6.19 11.22
C ARG A 89 -30.96 5.15 10.12
N PHE A 90 -30.28 4.03 10.29
CA PHE A 90 -30.18 2.94 9.32
C PHE A 90 -31.17 1.80 9.58
N GLU A 91 -32.21 2.02 10.39
CA GLU A 91 -33.22 0.98 10.72
C GLU A 91 -33.94 0.39 9.49
N GLY A 92 -33.94 1.13 8.37
CA GLY A 92 -34.46 0.62 7.11
C GLY A 92 -33.56 -0.39 6.36
N THR A 93 -32.33 -0.64 6.84
CA THR A 93 -31.43 -1.64 6.28
C THR A 93 -31.58 -2.95 7.05
N PRO A 94 -31.80 -4.11 6.38
CA PRO A 94 -32.11 -5.37 7.08
C PRO A 94 -31.01 -5.84 8.04
N GLU A 95 -29.75 -5.83 7.59
CA GLU A 95 -28.61 -6.23 8.40
C GLU A 95 -27.68 -5.03 8.62
N ARG A 96 -27.32 -4.74 9.88
CA ARG A 96 -26.53 -3.56 10.25
C ARG A 96 -25.52 -3.91 11.34
N TYR A 97 -24.26 -3.53 11.09
CA TYR A 97 -23.16 -3.73 12.03
C TYR A 97 -22.34 -2.46 12.10
N PHE A 98 -21.88 -2.07 13.29
CA PHE A 98 -21.11 -0.87 13.50
C PHE A 98 -19.87 -1.16 14.34
N PHE A 99 -18.75 -0.63 13.91
CA PHE A 99 -17.45 -0.81 14.55
C PHE A 99 -16.79 0.55 14.79
N PRO A 100 -16.08 0.74 15.92
CA PRO A 100 -15.43 2.02 16.22
C PRO A 100 -14.29 2.35 15.25
N ASP A 101 -13.61 1.33 14.73
CA ASP A 101 -12.46 1.45 13.85
C ASP A 101 -12.28 0.19 12.97
N THR A 102 -11.34 0.26 12.05
CA THR A 102 -11.02 -0.84 11.13
C THR A 102 -10.45 -2.07 11.84
N ASP A 103 -9.67 -1.87 12.90
CA ASP A 103 -9.10 -2.98 13.68
C ASP A 103 -10.19 -3.79 14.36
N ALA A 104 -11.20 -3.13 14.93
CA ALA A 104 -12.35 -3.79 15.52
C ALA A 104 -13.17 -4.58 14.47
N LEU A 105 -13.35 -4.00 13.27
CA LEU A 105 -13.98 -4.69 12.15
C LEU A 105 -13.19 -5.96 11.76
N LEU A 106 -11.89 -5.86 11.57
CA LEU A 106 -11.02 -6.99 11.17
C LEU A 106 -11.07 -8.14 12.21
N ARG A 107 -11.07 -7.79 13.50
CA ARG A 107 -11.16 -8.78 14.58
C ARG A 107 -12.55 -9.38 14.81
N SER A 108 -13.61 -8.78 14.28
CA SER A 108 -15.00 -9.17 14.57
C SER A 108 -15.41 -10.54 14.03
N GLY A 109 -14.70 -11.04 13.02
CA GLY A 109 -15.05 -12.26 12.31
C GLY A 109 -16.27 -12.13 11.38
N ILE A 110 -16.85 -10.93 11.21
CA ILE A 110 -18.04 -10.69 10.37
C ILE A 110 -17.82 -11.09 8.91
N PHE A 111 -16.60 -11.02 8.41
CA PHE A 111 -16.28 -11.40 7.03
C PHE A 111 -16.56 -12.87 6.73
N LYS A 112 -16.57 -13.74 7.74
CA LYS A 112 -16.96 -15.15 7.60
C LYS A 112 -18.44 -15.33 7.26
N THR A 113 -19.27 -14.31 7.48
CA THR A 113 -20.70 -14.32 7.17
C THR A 113 -21.03 -13.84 5.77
N LEU A 114 -20.06 -13.32 5.03
CA LEU A 114 -20.22 -12.78 3.69
C LEU A 114 -20.09 -13.90 2.65
N HIS A 115 -21.17 -14.16 1.91
CA HIS A 115 -21.24 -15.24 0.92
C HIS A 115 -22.11 -14.83 -0.26
N SER A 116 -21.58 -14.97 -1.48
CA SER A 116 -22.33 -14.72 -2.72
C SER A 116 -23.00 -13.34 -2.74
N GLU A 117 -22.24 -12.32 -2.42
CA GLU A 117 -22.68 -10.92 -2.33
C GLU A 117 -21.81 -10.03 -3.22
N VAL A 118 -22.33 -8.87 -3.61
CA VAL A 118 -21.51 -7.77 -4.14
C VAL A 118 -21.26 -6.81 -3.00
N ILE A 119 -19.99 -6.58 -2.69
CA ILE A 119 -19.53 -5.80 -1.54
C ILE A 119 -18.88 -4.53 -2.05
N LEU A 120 -19.43 -3.36 -1.71
CA LEU A 120 -18.80 -2.07 -1.92
C LEU A 120 -18.03 -1.69 -0.66
N ILE A 121 -16.72 -1.45 -0.82
CA ILE A 121 -15.82 -0.94 0.22
C ILE A 121 -15.59 0.54 -0.07
N LYS A 122 -16.15 1.42 0.76
CA LYS A 122 -16.10 2.87 0.59
C LYS A 122 -15.64 3.54 1.88
N GLY A 123 -14.48 4.20 1.84
CA GLY A 123 -13.93 4.84 3.01
C GLY A 123 -12.94 5.96 2.70
N SER A 124 -12.62 6.77 3.69
CA SER A 124 -11.52 7.73 3.60
C SER A 124 -10.20 7.06 3.96
N ARG A 125 -9.09 7.63 3.48
CA ARG A 125 -7.72 7.11 3.69
C ARG A 125 -7.37 6.82 5.15
N VAL A 126 -7.85 7.65 6.08
CA VAL A 126 -7.55 7.50 7.52
C VAL A 126 -8.07 6.21 8.12
N PHE A 127 -9.03 5.55 7.47
CA PHE A 127 -9.58 4.27 7.92
C PHE A 127 -8.84 3.04 7.39
N ASN A 128 -7.84 3.19 6.53
CA ASN A 128 -7.01 2.10 5.99
C ASN A 128 -7.84 0.93 5.43
N PHE A 129 -8.88 1.22 4.66
CA PHE A 129 -9.79 0.20 4.11
C PHE A 129 -9.13 -0.70 3.06
N ASP A 130 -7.90 -0.41 2.67
CA ASP A 130 -7.08 -1.34 1.89
C ASP A 130 -6.91 -2.67 2.63
N LEU A 131 -6.74 -2.66 3.96
CA LEU A 131 -6.68 -3.87 4.80
C LEU A 131 -7.98 -4.68 4.73
N VAL A 132 -9.13 -4.01 4.67
CA VAL A 132 -10.45 -4.66 4.51
C VAL A 132 -10.55 -5.32 3.12
N SER A 133 -10.09 -4.62 2.09
CA SER A 133 -10.05 -5.16 0.72
C SER A 133 -9.15 -6.38 0.63
N GLU A 134 -7.95 -6.32 1.18
CA GLU A 134 -6.97 -7.43 1.21
C GLU A 134 -7.52 -8.67 1.94
N GLU A 135 -8.23 -8.46 3.08
CA GLU A 135 -8.81 -9.57 3.84
C GLU A 135 -9.95 -10.27 3.09
N LEU A 136 -10.73 -9.53 2.31
CA LEU A 136 -11.86 -10.06 1.55
C LEU A 136 -11.49 -10.60 0.17
N GLU A 137 -10.36 -10.18 -0.39
CA GLU A 137 -9.92 -10.53 -1.74
C GLU A 137 -9.60 -12.02 -1.87
N LEU A 138 -10.07 -12.64 -2.94
CA LEU A 138 -9.69 -13.98 -3.32
C LEU A 138 -8.30 -13.92 -3.99
N LYS A 139 -7.27 -14.23 -3.23
CA LYS A 139 -5.90 -14.35 -3.76
C LYS A 139 -5.79 -15.65 -4.55
N VAL A 140 -6.00 -15.58 -5.85
CA VAL A 140 -5.92 -16.76 -6.76
C VAL A 140 -4.47 -17.12 -7.06
N HIS A 141 -3.58 -16.13 -7.07
CA HIS A 141 -2.14 -16.30 -7.22
C HIS A 141 -1.42 -15.32 -6.30
N GLU A 142 -0.68 -15.85 -5.36
CA GLU A 142 0.26 -15.06 -4.58
C GLU A 142 1.67 -15.31 -5.16
N THR A 143 2.20 -14.33 -5.89
CA THR A 143 3.61 -14.36 -6.28
C THR A 143 4.41 -13.86 -5.10
N ILE A 144 5.09 -14.78 -4.40
CA ILE A 144 5.95 -14.46 -3.27
C ILE A 144 7.38 -14.41 -3.79
N LEU A 145 8.05 -13.26 -3.60
CA LEU A 145 9.49 -13.16 -3.73
C LEU A 145 10.11 -13.41 -2.35
N GLU A 146 10.67 -14.60 -2.16
CA GLU A 146 11.39 -14.93 -0.93
C GLU A 146 12.89 -14.65 -1.12
N VAL A 147 13.44 -13.77 -0.29
CA VAL A 147 14.85 -13.40 -0.30
C VAL A 147 15.55 -13.99 0.92
N ASN A 148 16.44 -14.95 0.70
CA ASN A 148 17.23 -15.55 1.76
C ASN A 148 18.53 -14.75 2.00
N LEU A 149 18.53 -13.88 3.01
CA LEU A 149 19.69 -13.05 3.37
C LEU A 149 20.89 -13.89 3.79
N GLY A 150 20.69 -15.04 4.44
CA GLY A 150 21.76 -15.96 4.80
C GLY A 150 22.47 -16.54 3.57
N ALA A 151 21.71 -16.93 2.55
CA ALA A 151 22.27 -17.41 1.28
C ALA A 151 23.04 -16.28 0.55
N MET A 152 22.52 -15.06 0.59
CA MET A 152 23.22 -13.89 0.03
C MET A 152 24.56 -13.65 0.72
N VAL A 153 24.62 -13.72 2.05
CA VAL A 153 25.87 -13.60 2.82
C VAL A 153 26.84 -14.73 2.50
N ALA A 154 26.35 -15.97 2.36
CA ALA A 154 27.18 -17.09 1.94
C ALA A 154 27.80 -16.85 0.56
N ASN A 155 27.02 -16.33 -0.40
CA ASN A 155 27.53 -15.95 -1.73
C ASN A 155 28.57 -14.80 -1.63
N LEU A 156 28.30 -13.77 -0.85
CA LEU A 156 29.25 -12.68 -0.61
C LEU A 156 30.60 -13.21 -0.10
N ASN A 157 30.57 -14.07 0.90
CA ASN A 157 31.77 -14.67 1.49
C ASN A 157 32.49 -15.59 0.49
N HIS A 158 31.73 -16.33 -0.34
CA HIS A 158 32.30 -17.14 -1.41
C HIS A 158 33.08 -16.28 -2.42
N TYR A 159 32.46 -15.19 -2.95
CA TYR A 159 33.17 -14.28 -3.85
C TYR A 159 34.36 -13.61 -3.18
N ARG A 160 34.24 -13.21 -1.91
CA ARG A 160 35.35 -12.65 -1.13
C ARG A 160 36.53 -13.62 -1.03
N SER A 161 36.28 -14.90 -0.83
CA SER A 161 37.34 -15.93 -0.79
C SER A 161 38.07 -16.17 -2.12
N MET A 162 37.47 -15.74 -3.23
CA MET A 162 38.08 -15.85 -4.56
C MET A 162 38.99 -14.66 -4.91
N LEU A 163 38.98 -13.60 -4.11
CA LEU A 163 39.86 -12.43 -4.33
C LEU A 163 41.32 -12.83 -4.10
N ARG A 164 42.14 -12.54 -5.10
CA ARG A 164 43.57 -12.94 -5.07
C ARG A 164 44.45 -11.98 -4.26
N HIS A 165 43.99 -10.75 -4.11
CA HIS A 165 44.75 -9.68 -3.44
C HIS A 165 43.94 -9.14 -2.27
N PRO A 166 44.52 -9.00 -1.08
CA PRO A 166 43.81 -8.54 0.13
C PRO A 166 43.31 -7.09 0.03
N GLU A 167 43.96 -6.28 -0.85
CA GLU A 167 43.54 -4.90 -1.12
C GLU A 167 42.37 -4.79 -2.10
N THR A 168 41.92 -5.88 -2.73
CA THR A 168 40.81 -5.82 -3.69
C THR A 168 39.51 -5.51 -2.95
N LYS A 169 38.86 -4.41 -3.34
CA LYS A 169 37.60 -3.98 -2.76
C LYS A 169 36.41 -4.55 -3.53
N MET A 170 35.34 -4.79 -2.79
CA MET A 170 34.07 -5.28 -3.35
C MET A 170 33.04 -4.16 -3.40
N ILE A 171 32.43 -3.98 -4.56
CA ILE A 171 31.30 -3.08 -4.77
C ILE A 171 30.05 -3.94 -4.96
N CYS A 172 29.04 -3.76 -4.12
CA CYS A 172 27.77 -4.47 -4.23
C CYS A 172 26.70 -3.56 -4.80
N MET A 173 26.11 -3.96 -5.94
CA MET A 173 25.05 -3.21 -6.61
C MET A 173 23.70 -3.44 -5.92
N VAL A 174 23.03 -2.34 -5.51
CA VAL A 174 21.72 -2.35 -4.84
C VAL A 174 20.68 -1.42 -5.50
N LYS A 175 20.90 -1.09 -6.78
CA LYS A 175 19.99 -0.27 -7.58
C LYS A 175 18.61 -0.92 -7.75
N ALA A 176 17.59 -0.13 -8.16
CA ALA A 176 16.23 -0.59 -8.41
C ALA A 176 15.65 -1.41 -7.25
N ALA A 177 15.71 -0.84 -6.03
CA ALA A 177 15.31 -1.51 -4.79
C ALA A 177 16.00 -2.88 -4.61
N ALA A 178 17.32 -2.94 -4.84
CA ALA A 178 18.11 -4.17 -4.87
C ALA A 178 17.48 -5.23 -5.82
N TYR A 179 17.17 -4.79 -7.04
CA TYR A 179 16.49 -5.60 -8.07
C TYR A 179 15.13 -6.14 -7.62
N GLY A 180 14.41 -5.35 -6.82
CA GLY A 180 13.09 -5.71 -6.27
C GLY A 180 13.13 -6.52 -4.97
N ALA A 181 14.32 -6.82 -4.44
CA ALA A 181 14.48 -7.61 -3.22
C ALA A 181 14.37 -6.80 -1.91
N GLY A 182 14.22 -5.47 -1.99
CA GLY A 182 14.22 -4.56 -0.84
C GLY A 182 15.58 -3.89 -0.62
N SER A 183 15.68 -2.58 -0.88
CA SER A 183 16.96 -1.88 -0.83
C SER A 183 17.55 -1.77 0.56
N TYR A 184 16.72 -1.52 1.57
CA TYR A 184 17.20 -1.32 2.94
C TYR A 184 17.74 -2.60 3.55
N GLU A 185 16.97 -3.69 3.53
CA GLU A 185 17.34 -4.98 4.11
C GLU A 185 18.61 -5.54 3.49
N ILE A 186 18.72 -5.45 2.16
CA ILE A 186 19.92 -5.90 1.44
C ILE A 186 21.11 -5.02 1.77
N ALA A 187 20.98 -3.68 1.68
CA ALA A 187 22.07 -2.75 1.96
C ALA A 187 22.53 -2.85 3.43
N LYS A 188 21.60 -2.99 4.37
CA LYS A 188 21.88 -3.17 5.79
C LYS A 188 22.67 -4.46 6.05
N THR A 189 22.25 -5.58 5.47
CA THR A 189 22.96 -6.85 5.57
C THR A 189 24.36 -6.77 4.99
N LEU A 190 24.52 -6.17 3.81
CA LEU A 190 25.83 -5.98 3.18
C LEU A 190 26.75 -5.09 4.03
N GLN A 191 26.22 -4.01 4.60
CA GLN A 191 26.94 -3.14 5.53
C GLN A 191 27.43 -3.90 6.78
N GLU A 192 26.56 -4.70 7.40
CA GLU A 192 26.89 -5.52 8.58
C GLU A 192 27.98 -6.57 8.30
N HIS A 193 28.04 -7.00 7.03
CA HIS A 193 29.08 -7.91 6.54
C HIS A 193 30.28 -7.18 5.90
N HIS A 194 30.44 -5.89 6.19
CA HIS A 194 31.62 -5.09 5.85
C HIS A 194 31.99 -5.14 4.36
N VAL A 195 31.01 -4.91 3.48
CA VAL A 195 31.34 -4.61 2.08
C VAL A 195 31.97 -3.23 1.98
N ASP A 196 32.93 -3.08 1.06
CA ASP A 196 33.66 -1.81 0.92
C ASP A 196 32.78 -0.70 0.38
N TYR A 197 31.95 -1.03 -0.62
CA TYR A 197 31.07 -0.07 -1.29
C TYR A 197 29.71 -0.70 -1.63
N LEU A 198 28.69 0.12 -1.55
CA LEU A 198 27.42 -0.11 -2.22
C LEU A 198 27.39 0.73 -3.50
N ALA A 199 26.65 0.29 -4.51
CA ALA A 199 26.44 1.09 -5.71
C ALA A 199 24.95 1.12 -6.07
N VAL A 200 24.48 2.29 -6.49
CA VAL A 200 23.12 2.54 -6.97
C VAL A 200 23.15 3.23 -8.33
N ALA A 201 22.03 3.26 -9.05
CA ALA A 201 22.00 3.91 -10.36
C ALA A 201 22.05 5.43 -10.23
N VAL A 202 21.15 6.02 -9.44
CA VAL A 202 20.95 7.47 -9.34
C VAL A 202 21.05 7.98 -7.90
N ALA A 203 21.26 9.29 -7.73
CA ALA A 203 21.48 9.91 -6.44
C ALA A 203 20.28 9.80 -5.48
N ASP A 204 19.06 9.72 -6.00
CA ASP A 204 17.85 9.58 -5.20
C ASP A 204 17.85 8.25 -4.43
N GLU A 205 18.21 7.13 -5.07
CA GLU A 205 18.36 5.83 -4.41
C GLU A 205 19.40 5.88 -3.28
N GLY A 206 20.53 6.54 -3.54
CA GLY A 206 21.58 6.73 -2.53
C GLY A 206 21.12 7.58 -1.34
N SER A 207 20.37 8.65 -1.60
CA SER A 207 19.81 9.52 -0.56
C SER A 207 18.78 8.78 0.32
N GLU A 208 17.96 7.91 -0.27
CA GLU A 208 17.00 7.07 0.45
C GLU A 208 17.72 6.09 1.40
N LEU A 209 18.77 5.43 0.93
CA LEU A 209 19.59 4.55 1.77
C LEU A 209 20.24 5.33 2.92
N ARG A 210 20.75 6.55 2.67
CA ARG A 210 21.28 7.40 3.75
C ARG A 210 20.23 7.78 4.78
N LYS A 211 19.03 8.18 4.35
CA LYS A 211 17.90 8.51 5.24
C LYS A 211 17.46 7.28 6.08
N ALA A 212 17.59 6.09 5.51
CA ALA A 212 17.34 4.83 6.21
C ALA A 212 18.46 4.41 7.18
N GLY A 213 19.59 5.15 7.25
CA GLY A 213 20.66 4.91 8.20
C GLY A 213 21.84 4.06 7.65
N ILE A 214 21.94 3.88 6.35
CA ILE A 214 23.12 3.23 5.74
C ILE A 214 24.30 4.20 5.76
N THR A 215 25.43 3.76 6.32
CA THR A 215 26.67 4.55 6.50
C THR A 215 27.81 4.14 5.59
N SER A 216 27.75 2.94 4.97
CA SER A 216 28.76 2.48 3.99
C SER A 216 28.94 3.48 2.84
N SER A 217 30.13 3.51 2.21
CA SER A 217 30.32 4.29 0.98
C SER A 217 29.34 3.86 -0.11
N ILE A 218 28.72 4.85 -0.78
CA ILE A 218 27.74 4.62 -1.85
C ILE A 218 28.21 5.31 -3.12
N ILE A 219 28.36 4.53 -4.19
CA ILE A 219 28.72 5.00 -5.52
C ILE A 219 27.46 5.21 -6.36
N ILE A 220 27.38 6.33 -7.06
CA ILE A 220 26.35 6.66 -8.04
C ILE A 220 26.90 6.36 -9.43
N MET A 221 26.28 5.40 -10.13
CA MET A 221 26.74 4.92 -11.44
C MET A 221 26.38 5.87 -12.59
N ASP A 222 25.28 6.62 -12.43
CA ASP A 222 24.81 7.61 -13.41
C ASP A 222 24.62 8.98 -12.73
N PRO A 223 25.73 9.70 -12.46
CA PRO A 223 25.67 10.98 -11.77
C PRO A 223 25.22 12.09 -12.74
N GLU A 224 23.98 12.54 -12.56
CA GLU A 224 23.48 13.73 -13.28
C GLU A 224 23.92 15.01 -12.59
N LEU A 225 24.15 16.07 -13.38
CA LEU A 225 24.51 17.41 -12.89
C LEU A 225 23.54 17.99 -11.88
N THR A 226 22.26 17.81 -12.15
CA THR A 226 21.16 18.27 -11.31
C THR A 226 21.18 17.62 -9.93
N SER A 227 21.82 16.48 -9.78
CA SER A 227 21.90 15.71 -8.54
C SER A 227 23.15 15.98 -7.69
N PHE A 228 24.10 16.83 -8.13
CA PHE A 228 25.33 17.08 -7.37
C PHE A 228 25.07 17.61 -5.95
N LYS A 229 24.11 18.51 -5.79
CA LYS A 229 23.76 18.99 -4.45
C LYS A 229 23.34 17.82 -3.53
N THR A 230 22.51 16.92 -4.02
CA THR A 230 22.09 15.72 -3.29
C THR A 230 23.29 14.82 -2.96
N MET A 231 24.20 14.63 -3.92
CA MET A 231 25.41 13.83 -3.68
C MET A 231 26.30 14.41 -2.58
N PHE A 232 26.50 15.74 -2.56
CA PHE A 232 27.24 16.40 -1.49
C PHE A 232 26.53 16.30 -0.13
N ASP A 233 25.24 16.62 -0.09
CA ASP A 233 24.45 16.64 1.14
C ASP A 233 24.42 15.26 1.82
N TYR A 234 24.37 14.18 1.01
CA TYR A 234 24.29 12.80 1.48
C TYR A 234 25.61 12.02 1.41
N LYS A 235 26.72 12.67 1.09
CA LYS A 235 28.06 12.07 0.98
C LYS A 235 28.05 10.83 0.07
N LEU A 236 27.57 11.01 -1.16
CA LEU A 236 27.56 10.00 -2.20
C LEU A 236 28.74 10.24 -3.15
N GLU A 237 29.30 9.17 -3.71
CA GLU A 237 30.49 9.22 -4.57
C GLU A 237 30.06 9.02 -6.03
N PRO A 238 30.28 10.02 -6.93
CA PRO A 238 29.94 9.85 -8.34
C PRO A 238 30.95 8.97 -9.06
N GLU A 239 30.47 8.07 -9.95
CA GLU A 239 31.35 7.45 -10.94
C GLU A 239 31.68 8.44 -12.04
N ALA A 240 32.96 8.55 -12.39
CA ALA A 240 33.43 9.42 -13.46
C ALA A 240 34.43 8.70 -14.36
N VAL A 241 34.08 8.52 -15.66
CA VAL A 241 34.89 7.78 -16.63
C VAL A 241 35.99 8.57 -17.30
N SER A 242 35.97 9.89 -17.22
CA SER A 242 37.00 10.74 -17.83
C SER A 242 37.09 12.15 -17.20
N TYR A 243 38.24 12.83 -17.43
CA TYR A 243 38.40 14.23 -17.08
C TYR A 243 37.42 15.16 -17.78
N THR A 244 36.96 14.79 -18.98
CA THR A 244 35.95 15.55 -19.72
C THR A 244 34.62 15.48 -18.99
N HIS A 245 34.29 14.34 -18.40
CA HIS A 245 33.08 14.17 -17.60
C HIS A 245 33.12 15.05 -16.32
N LEU A 246 34.28 15.20 -15.69
CA LEU A 246 34.48 16.04 -14.52
C LEU A 246 34.56 17.55 -14.85
N ARG A 247 34.94 17.89 -16.08
CA ARG A 247 35.12 19.28 -16.53
C ARG A 247 33.92 19.86 -17.28
N ALA A 248 32.93 19.06 -17.61
CA ALA A 248 31.74 19.52 -18.33
C ALA A 248 30.88 20.51 -17.49
N HIS A 249 31.40 20.93 -16.37
CA HIS A 249 30.75 21.83 -15.40
C HIS A 249 31.78 22.72 -14.71
#